data_c699b5741bdf157f16da9555e980ac7d
#
_entry.id   c699b5741bdf157f16da9555e980ac7d
#
_cell.length_a   1.000
_cell.length_b   1.000
_cell.length_c   1.000
_cell.angle_alpha   90.00
_cell.angle_beta   90.00
_cell.angle_gamma   90.00
#
_symmetry.space_group_name_H-M   'P 1'
#
loop_
_entity.id
_entity.type
_entity.pdbx_description
1 polymer ?
#
loop_
_entity_poly.entity_id
_entity_poly.type
_entity_poly.pdbx_seq_one_letter_code
_entity_poly.pdbx_strand_id
1 'polypeptide(L)'
;MKKFKTMCLGLMVSFLCLTMMAQPVHAAEGDTILAGIYADDISLGGMTAEEARDMMDQKIAEWSGRQITLVAVGGNEVQITPADVGFHWNNPEVIDEAASIGQHGNIVQRYKVSKDLQHENRVLPLEFSCDEELLRLVLADQCSVYNHEASDATLTRENGTFIVNPGQNGEEVDEDASLQLVENYLCNGWDKEDGRIELIVTVAEARGTAEELSKVKDVLGTFSTSFKTSGSGRSANVRNGCALINGTTLYPGDEFSTYDAVSPFSEANGYFLAGSYLNGQVVDSLGGGICQVSTTLYNAVLLSELEVTERHNHSMIVTYVE
;
A
#
# COMPACT_ATOMS: atom_id res chain seq x y z
N MET A 1 62.99 -17.01 66.24
CA MET A 1 63.88 -15.85 66.56
C MET A 1 63.28 -14.59 65.98
N LYS A 2 63.09 -13.64 66.91
CA LYS A 2 63.02 -12.17 66.75
C LYS A 2 62.02 -11.63 65.66
N LYS A 3 60.85 -11.14 66.10
CA LYS A 3 60.54 -9.74 66.48
C LYS A 3 60.97 -8.71 65.42
N PHE A 4 59.96 -8.07 64.76
CA PHE A 4 59.89 -6.62 64.91
C PHE A 4 58.46 -6.15 64.65
N LYS A 5 57.92 -5.50 65.66
CA LYS A 5 56.75 -4.63 65.59
C LYS A 5 57.19 -3.33 64.93
N THR A 6 56.38 -2.80 64.01
CA THR A 6 56.35 -1.35 63.81
C THR A 6 54.93 -0.94 63.53
N MET A 7 54.46 -0.18 64.44
CA MET A 7 53.20 0.57 64.48
C MET A 7 53.36 1.78 63.59
N CYS A 8 52.51 1.92 62.56
CA CYS A 8 52.34 3.17 61.92
C CYS A 8 50.86 3.59 62.00
N LEU A 9 50.77 4.60 62.73
CA LEU A 9 49.78 5.58 63.05
C LEU A 9 48.86 5.91 61.83
N GLY A 10 47.56 5.94 62.13
CA GLY A 10 46.55 6.26 61.20
C GLY A 10 46.60 7.70 60.63
N LEU A 11 46.24 7.81 59.41
CA LEU A 11 45.70 9.03 58.86
C LEU A 11 44.37 8.68 58.25
N MET A 12 43.30 8.88 58.99
CA MET A 12 41.94 8.85 58.60
C MET A 12 41.71 10.15 57.77
N VAL A 13 41.94 10.09 56.48
CA VAL A 13 41.49 11.17 55.57
C VAL A 13 40.01 10.97 55.36
N SER A 14 39.24 11.72 56.12
CA SER A 14 37.82 11.91 55.89
C SER A 14 37.63 12.58 54.55
N PHE A 15 37.31 11.78 53.50
CA PHE A 15 36.85 12.28 52.21
C PHE A 15 35.40 12.71 52.39
N LEU A 16 35.24 13.99 52.78
CA LEU A 16 33.95 14.67 52.82
C LEU A 16 33.50 14.84 51.36
N CYS A 17 32.74 13.85 50.85
CA CYS A 17 32.00 14.03 49.61
C CYS A 17 30.98 15.17 49.80
N LEU A 18 31.40 16.36 49.39
CA LEU A 18 30.50 17.49 49.19
C LEU A 18 29.62 17.13 47.97
N THR A 19 28.51 16.43 48.21
CA THR A 19 27.41 16.41 47.27
C THR A 19 26.91 17.84 47.16
N MET A 20 27.42 18.57 46.17
CA MET A 20 26.70 19.72 45.65
C MET A 20 25.41 19.18 45.11
N MET A 21 24.34 19.21 45.92
CA MET A 21 22.98 19.25 45.42
C MET A 21 22.94 20.53 44.58
N ALA A 22 22.94 20.35 43.24
CA ALA A 22 22.52 21.41 42.35
C ALA A 22 21.09 21.74 42.80
N GLN A 23 20.94 22.83 43.52
CA GLN A 23 19.61 23.40 43.75
C GLN A 23 19.10 23.77 42.40
N PRO A 24 17.88 23.39 42.03
CA PRO A 24 17.27 23.94 40.82
C PRO A 24 17.34 25.45 40.97
N VAL A 25 17.96 26.10 39.98
CA VAL A 25 17.92 27.55 39.87
C VAL A 25 16.44 27.88 39.69
N HIS A 26 15.83 28.41 40.74
CA HIS A 26 14.47 28.95 40.62
C HIS A 26 14.62 30.15 39.69
N ALA A 27 14.04 30.07 38.50
CA ALA A 27 13.81 31.22 37.64
C ALA A 27 13.14 32.30 38.48
N ALA A 28 13.50 33.56 38.25
CA ALA A 28 12.90 34.70 38.96
C ALA A 28 11.38 34.66 38.76
N GLU A 29 10.60 35.07 39.78
CA GLU A 29 9.14 35.03 39.90
C GLU A 29 8.42 35.92 38.85
N GLY A 30 8.83 35.92 37.60
CA GLY A 30 8.34 36.66 36.42
C GLY A 30 8.64 36.00 35.09
N ASP A 31 9.46 34.94 35.09
CA ASP A 31 9.92 34.28 33.85
C ASP A 31 9.27 32.90 33.62
N THR A 32 8.36 32.47 34.50
CA THR A 32 7.68 31.18 34.38
C THR A 32 6.23 31.30 33.92
N ILE A 33 5.77 30.29 33.19
CA ILE A 33 4.37 30.13 32.78
C ILE A 33 3.48 30.00 34.02
N LEU A 34 2.35 30.68 34.05
CA LEU A 34 1.43 30.65 35.19
C LEU A 34 0.81 29.25 35.37
N ALA A 35 0.59 28.87 36.64
CA ALA A 35 -0.14 27.66 36.96
C ALA A 35 -1.56 27.72 36.39
N GLY A 36 -2.09 26.60 35.90
CA GLY A 36 -3.40 26.51 35.23
C GLY A 36 -3.35 26.71 33.71
N ILE A 37 -2.16 26.82 33.11
CA ILE A 37 -1.97 26.85 31.67
C ILE A 37 -1.51 25.48 31.19
N TYR A 38 -2.15 24.97 30.15
CA TYR A 38 -1.94 23.67 29.56
C TYR A 38 -1.76 23.76 28.05
N ALA A 39 -0.96 22.88 27.48
CA ALA A 39 -0.95 22.54 26.06
C ALA A 39 -1.66 21.19 25.93
N ASP A 40 -2.87 21.17 25.36
CA ASP A 40 -3.80 20.04 25.45
C ASP A 40 -3.96 19.54 26.90
N ASP A 41 -3.49 18.34 27.20
CA ASP A 41 -3.50 17.73 28.54
C ASP A 41 -2.20 17.95 29.34
N ILE A 42 -1.21 18.60 28.74
CA ILE A 42 0.12 18.79 29.31
C ILE A 42 0.20 20.07 30.09
N SER A 43 0.46 20.00 31.40
CA SER A 43 0.63 21.18 32.24
C SER A 43 1.97 21.89 31.95
N LEU A 44 1.90 23.19 31.63
CA LEU A 44 3.06 24.05 31.40
C LEU A 44 3.39 24.92 32.63
N GLY A 45 2.53 24.94 33.63
CA GLY A 45 2.64 25.81 34.78
C GLY A 45 3.92 25.61 35.59
N GLY A 46 4.60 26.70 35.92
CA GLY A 46 5.86 26.72 36.68
C GLY A 46 7.13 26.51 35.85
N MET A 47 7.02 26.24 34.56
CA MET A 47 8.15 26.09 33.63
C MET A 47 8.52 27.44 33.02
N THR A 48 9.77 27.64 32.66
CA THR A 48 10.17 28.68 31.72
C THR A 48 9.74 28.29 30.30
N ALA A 49 9.70 29.22 29.37
CA ALA A 49 9.41 28.90 27.96
C ALA A 49 10.44 27.92 27.36
N GLU A 50 11.71 27.98 27.76
CA GLU A 50 12.76 27.07 27.33
C GLU A 50 12.52 25.65 27.87
N GLU A 51 12.27 25.50 29.16
CA GLU A 51 11.94 24.21 29.77
C GLU A 51 10.68 23.58 29.18
N ALA A 52 9.66 24.39 28.87
CA ALA A 52 8.44 23.91 28.23
C ALA A 52 8.68 23.41 26.79
N ARG A 53 9.53 24.11 26.00
CA ARG A 53 9.94 23.64 24.66
C ARG A 53 10.70 22.33 24.73
N ASP A 54 11.75 22.27 25.59
CA ASP A 54 12.55 21.07 25.75
C ASP A 54 11.70 19.86 26.16
N MET A 55 10.75 20.06 27.05
CA MET A 55 9.82 19.01 27.48
C MET A 55 8.90 18.59 26.32
N MET A 56 8.38 19.52 25.53
CA MET A 56 7.55 19.22 24.36
C MET A 56 8.34 18.48 23.29
N ASP A 57 9.56 18.92 22.96
CA ASP A 57 10.44 18.24 21.99
C ASP A 57 10.72 16.79 22.41
N GLN A 58 10.94 16.54 23.69
CA GLN A 58 11.12 15.18 24.22
C GLN A 58 9.85 14.34 24.06
N LYS A 59 8.67 14.90 24.34
CA LYS A 59 7.39 14.20 24.14
C LYS A 59 7.12 13.87 22.68
N ILE A 60 7.37 14.83 21.79
CA ILE A 60 7.20 14.61 20.35
C ILE A 60 8.14 13.53 19.84
N ALA A 61 9.40 13.51 20.30
CA ALA A 61 10.34 12.47 19.96
C ALA A 61 9.89 11.09 20.49
N GLU A 62 9.31 11.03 21.69
CA GLU A 62 8.72 9.80 22.25
C GLU A 62 7.53 9.33 21.41
N TRP A 63 6.58 10.22 21.09
CA TRP A 63 5.41 9.90 20.28
C TRP A 63 5.78 9.47 18.86
N SER A 64 6.76 10.15 18.25
CA SER A 64 7.26 9.80 16.92
C SER A 64 7.86 8.38 16.84
N GLY A 65 8.24 7.80 17.95
CA GLY A 65 8.75 6.42 18.03
C GLY A 65 7.70 5.36 18.35
N ARG A 66 6.44 5.72 18.55
CA ARG A 66 5.35 4.76 18.82
C ARG A 66 5.09 3.88 17.61
N GLN A 67 4.56 2.69 17.85
CA GLN A 67 4.23 1.76 16.77
C GLN A 67 2.79 1.93 16.30
N ILE A 68 2.62 2.16 15.01
CA ILE A 68 1.31 2.20 14.35
C ILE A 68 1.23 1.03 13.37
N THR A 69 0.27 0.17 13.57
CA THR A 69 0.00 -0.96 12.67
C THR A 69 -1.05 -0.56 11.64
N LEU A 70 -0.67 -0.50 10.38
CA LEU A 70 -1.59 -0.33 9.25
C LEU A 70 -2.05 -1.71 8.79
N VAL A 71 -3.35 -1.90 8.63
CA VAL A 71 -3.90 -3.15 8.14
C VAL A 71 -4.33 -2.96 6.70
N ALA A 72 -3.61 -3.61 5.80
CA ALA A 72 -3.83 -3.59 4.35
C ALA A 72 -4.73 -4.74 3.89
N VAL A 73 -4.83 -4.92 2.57
CA VAL A 73 -5.61 -5.99 1.92
C VAL A 73 -5.31 -7.35 2.54
N GLY A 74 -6.37 -8.15 2.72
CA GLY A 74 -6.28 -9.51 3.28
C GLY A 74 -5.90 -9.57 4.76
N GLY A 75 -5.93 -8.42 5.48
CA GLY A 75 -5.53 -8.34 6.88
C GLY A 75 -4.01 -8.33 7.09
N ASN A 76 -3.25 -8.07 6.05
CA ASN A 76 -1.79 -7.94 6.13
C ASN A 76 -1.41 -6.70 6.94
N GLU A 77 -0.50 -6.87 7.88
CA GLU A 77 -0.08 -5.84 8.81
C GLU A 77 1.25 -5.22 8.39
N VAL A 78 1.26 -3.90 8.30
CA VAL A 78 2.45 -3.08 8.06
C VAL A 78 2.71 -2.23 9.29
N GLN A 79 3.90 -2.33 9.86
CA GLN A 79 4.26 -1.55 11.03
C GLN A 79 5.08 -0.34 10.62
N ILE A 80 4.64 0.82 11.05
CA ILE A 80 5.31 2.11 10.86
C ILE A 80 5.42 2.83 12.19
N THR A 81 6.22 3.89 12.19
CA THR A 81 6.21 4.89 13.26
C THR A 81 5.70 6.22 12.70
N PRO A 82 5.17 7.13 13.54
CA PRO A 82 4.83 8.47 13.10
C PRO A 82 6.02 9.24 12.48
N ALA A 83 7.25 8.92 12.88
CA ALA A 83 8.45 9.47 12.27
C ALA A 83 8.60 9.07 10.79
N ASP A 84 8.18 7.87 10.41
CA ASP A 84 8.28 7.38 9.03
C ASP A 84 7.38 8.16 8.06
N VAL A 85 6.35 8.81 8.58
CA VAL A 85 5.41 9.65 7.83
C VAL A 85 5.59 11.15 8.14
N GLY A 86 6.72 11.54 8.71
CA GLY A 86 7.06 12.94 8.93
C GLY A 86 6.16 13.65 9.94
N PHE A 87 5.62 12.94 10.93
CA PHE A 87 4.80 13.54 11.99
C PHE A 87 5.57 14.63 12.72
N HIS A 88 5.00 15.81 12.80
CA HIS A 88 5.63 16.96 13.46
C HIS A 88 4.61 17.93 14.07
N TRP A 89 5.10 18.75 14.99
CA TRP A 89 4.35 19.79 15.67
C TRP A 89 4.35 21.10 14.88
N ASN A 90 3.19 21.64 14.53
CA ASN A 90 3.05 22.78 13.63
C ASN A 90 3.03 24.13 14.30
N ASN A 91 2.59 24.20 15.56
CA ASN A 91 2.39 25.48 16.26
C ASN A 91 3.27 25.64 17.52
N PRO A 92 4.63 25.57 17.40
CA PRO A 92 5.53 25.71 18.54
C PRO A 92 5.43 27.07 19.25
N GLU A 93 4.88 28.10 18.58
CA GLU A 93 4.59 29.41 19.15
C GLU A 93 3.57 29.38 20.27
N VAL A 94 2.82 28.29 20.43
CA VAL A 94 1.90 28.11 21.56
C VAL A 94 2.61 28.21 22.92
N ILE A 95 3.89 27.87 22.99
CA ILE A 95 4.70 28.03 24.19
C ILE A 95 4.96 29.51 24.50
N ASP A 96 5.19 30.34 23.46
CA ASP A 96 5.36 31.77 23.62
C ASP A 96 4.04 32.44 24.04
N GLU A 97 2.92 31.99 23.47
CA GLU A 97 1.60 32.39 23.91
C GLU A 97 1.39 32.05 25.39
N ALA A 98 1.66 30.80 25.78
CA ALA A 98 1.54 30.34 27.17
C ALA A 98 2.37 31.20 28.13
N ALA A 99 3.61 31.50 27.76
CA ALA A 99 4.53 32.33 28.56
C ALA A 99 4.07 33.80 28.64
N SER A 100 3.36 34.30 27.63
CA SER A 100 2.86 35.68 27.60
C SER A 100 1.63 35.93 28.48
N ILE A 101 0.88 34.86 28.78
CA ILE A 101 -0.38 34.96 29.56
C ILE A 101 -0.09 35.48 30.97
N GLY A 102 -0.73 36.57 31.32
CA GLY A 102 -0.57 37.22 32.63
C GLY A 102 0.70 38.06 32.80
N GLN A 103 1.56 38.15 31.75
CA GLN A 103 2.75 38.98 31.80
C GLN A 103 2.51 40.45 31.37
N HIS A 104 1.43 40.71 30.64
CA HIS A 104 1.10 42.01 30.10
C HIS A 104 0.01 42.75 30.91
N GLY A 105 0.04 44.08 30.89
CA GLY A 105 -0.91 44.94 31.58
C GLY A 105 -0.43 45.44 32.95
N ASN A 106 -1.31 46.15 33.65
CA ASN A 106 -1.02 46.65 34.99
C ASN A 106 -1.14 45.53 36.05
N ILE A 107 -0.63 45.81 37.24
CA ILE A 107 -0.59 44.81 38.33
C ILE A 107 -1.96 44.22 38.69
N VAL A 108 -3.04 45.01 38.55
CA VAL A 108 -4.42 44.52 38.83
C VAL A 108 -4.89 43.56 37.77
N GLN A 109 -4.56 43.84 36.49
CA GLN A 109 -4.89 42.95 35.37
C GLN A 109 -4.13 41.62 35.47
N ARG A 110 -2.85 41.68 35.76
CA ARG A 110 -2.01 40.47 35.95
C ARG A 110 -2.49 39.63 37.13
N TYR A 111 -2.82 40.26 38.25
CA TYR A 111 -3.39 39.59 39.42
C TYR A 111 -4.74 38.93 39.09
N LYS A 112 -5.62 39.62 38.33
CA LYS A 112 -6.89 39.06 37.91
C LYS A 112 -6.68 37.80 37.07
N VAL A 113 -5.83 37.81 36.02
CA VAL A 113 -5.50 36.64 35.19
C VAL A 113 -5.03 35.49 36.08
N SER A 114 -4.09 35.72 37.00
CA SER A 114 -3.60 34.69 37.91
C SER A 114 -4.69 34.11 38.81
N LYS A 115 -5.70 34.92 39.19
CA LYS A 115 -6.85 34.45 39.96
C LYS A 115 -7.84 33.67 39.13
N ASP A 116 -8.12 34.12 37.90
CA ASP A 116 -9.03 33.45 36.98
C ASP A 116 -8.48 32.02 36.67
N LEU A 117 -7.16 31.87 36.45
CA LEU A 117 -6.49 30.56 36.23
C LEU A 117 -6.58 29.63 37.44
N GLN A 118 -6.80 30.12 38.67
CA GLN A 118 -7.02 29.25 39.84
C GLN A 118 -8.43 28.61 39.84
N HIS A 119 -9.36 29.15 39.07
CA HIS A 119 -10.75 28.68 38.98
C HIS A 119 -11.02 27.93 37.67
N GLU A 120 -10.33 28.31 36.58
CA GLU A 120 -10.54 27.74 35.26
C GLU A 120 -9.18 27.63 34.54
N ASN A 121 -8.80 26.42 34.15
CA ASN A 121 -7.58 26.17 33.37
C ASN A 121 -7.72 26.76 31.98
N ARG A 122 -6.63 27.30 31.46
CA ARG A 122 -6.51 27.68 30.04
C ARG A 122 -5.76 26.60 29.27
N VAL A 123 -6.46 25.97 28.33
CA VAL A 123 -5.91 24.96 27.46
C VAL A 123 -5.62 25.60 26.09
N LEU A 124 -4.39 25.45 25.62
CA LEU A 124 -3.92 25.86 24.30
C LEU A 124 -3.81 24.61 23.43
N PRO A 125 -4.43 24.57 22.26
CA PRO A 125 -4.41 23.37 21.43
C PRO A 125 -3.03 23.16 20.79
N LEU A 126 -2.60 21.90 20.72
CA LEU A 126 -1.47 21.48 19.93
C LEU A 126 -1.94 21.09 18.53
N GLU A 127 -1.21 21.51 17.51
CA GLU A 127 -1.49 21.21 16.12
C GLU A 127 -0.38 20.35 15.53
N PHE A 128 -0.75 19.25 14.87
CA PHE A 128 0.18 18.33 14.26
C PHE A 128 -0.13 18.15 12.78
N SER A 129 0.88 17.76 12.01
CA SER A 129 0.71 17.31 10.64
C SER A 129 1.69 16.18 10.30
N CYS A 130 1.41 15.51 9.19
CA CYS A 130 2.29 14.52 8.59
C CYS A 130 2.76 15.02 7.21
N ASP A 131 3.84 14.45 6.72
CA ASP A 131 4.30 14.68 5.35
C ASP A 131 3.49 13.79 4.39
N GLU A 132 2.70 14.42 3.53
CA GLU A 132 1.83 13.71 2.57
C GLU A 132 2.63 12.83 1.61
N GLU A 133 3.82 13.28 1.15
CA GLU A 133 4.64 12.52 0.22
C GLU A 133 5.21 11.26 0.88
N LEU A 134 5.70 11.37 2.12
CA LEU A 134 6.18 10.23 2.88
C LEU A 134 5.05 9.23 3.18
N LEU A 135 3.88 9.73 3.55
CA LEU A 135 2.72 8.85 3.80
C LEU A 135 2.28 8.13 2.53
N ARG A 136 2.24 8.81 1.37
CA ARG A 136 1.97 8.16 0.06
C ARG A 136 2.99 7.08 -0.26
N LEU A 137 4.28 7.34 -0.01
CA LEU A 137 5.32 6.35 -0.23
C LEU A 137 5.12 5.10 0.65
N VAL A 138 4.78 5.29 1.91
CA VAL A 138 4.47 4.16 2.81
C VAL A 138 3.29 3.34 2.29
N LEU A 139 2.19 4.00 1.88
CA LEU A 139 1.01 3.31 1.37
C LEU A 139 1.33 2.56 0.06
N ALA A 140 2.00 3.20 -0.90
CA ALA A 140 2.34 2.60 -2.18
C ALA A 140 3.37 1.46 -2.05
N ASP A 141 4.47 1.68 -1.33
CA ASP A 141 5.58 0.74 -1.30
C ASP A 141 5.39 -0.42 -0.31
N GLN A 142 4.62 -0.21 0.76
CA GLN A 142 4.49 -1.21 1.82
C GLN A 142 3.09 -1.81 1.95
N CYS A 143 2.03 -1.05 1.64
CA CYS A 143 0.65 -1.52 1.79
C CYS A 143 0.06 -2.03 0.47
N SER A 144 0.29 -1.30 -0.64
CA SER A 144 -0.26 -1.67 -1.96
C SER A 144 0.41 -2.89 -2.58
N VAL A 145 1.51 -3.39 -2.02
CA VAL A 145 2.12 -4.67 -2.42
C VAL A 145 1.22 -5.89 -2.18
N TYR A 146 0.21 -5.75 -1.33
CA TYR A 146 -0.79 -6.79 -1.04
C TYR A 146 -2.03 -6.71 -1.94
N ASN A 147 -2.09 -5.69 -2.81
CA ASN A 147 -3.18 -5.55 -3.77
C ASN A 147 -3.17 -6.71 -4.75
N HIS A 148 -4.34 -7.14 -5.16
CA HIS A 148 -4.49 -8.15 -6.21
C HIS A 148 -5.68 -7.82 -7.10
N GLU A 149 -5.50 -8.06 -8.39
CA GLU A 149 -6.54 -7.86 -9.39
C GLU A 149 -7.64 -8.91 -9.29
N ALA A 150 -8.83 -8.54 -9.72
CA ALA A 150 -9.92 -9.50 -9.87
C ALA A 150 -9.58 -10.52 -10.95
N SER A 151 -9.86 -11.78 -10.70
CA SER A 151 -9.84 -12.83 -11.71
C SER A 151 -11.23 -13.40 -11.90
N ASP A 152 -11.77 -13.29 -13.13
CA ASP A 152 -13.09 -13.82 -13.43
C ASP A 152 -13.14 -15.35 -13.34
N ALA A 153 -14.30 -15.89 -13.00
CA ALA A 153 -14.50 -17.33 -13.06
C ALA A 153 -14.36 -17.82 -14.51
N THR A 154 -13.77 -18.99 -14.68
CA THR A 154 -13.52 -19.56 -16.01
C THR A 154 -14.03 -20.99 -16.12
N LEU A 155 -14.13 -21.45 -17.38
CA LEU A 155 -14.50 -22.82 -17.69
C LEU A 155 -13.36 -23.54 -18.40
N THR A 156 -13.02 -24.72 -17.94
CA THR A 156 -12.20 -25.68 -18.71
C THR A 156 -13.05 -26.89 -19.09
N ARG A 157 -12.65 -27.59 -20.15
CA ARG A 157 -13.32 -28.80 -20.59
C ARG A 157 -12.36 -29.98 -20.61
N GLU A 158 -12.62 -30.95 -19.73
CA GLU A 158 -11.82 -32.17 -19.65
C GLU A 158 -12.71 -33.41 -19.83
N ASN A 159 -12.27 -34.31 -20.69
CA ASN A 159 -12.98 -35.54 -20.97
C ASN A 159 -14.48 -35.36 -21.32
N GLY A 160 -14.80 -34.23 -21.95
CA GLY A 160 -16.17 -33.91 -22.35
C GLY A 160 -17.02 -33.19 -21.28
N THR A 161 -16.51 -33.01 -20.08
CA THR A 161 -17.19 -32.35 -18.96
C THR A 161 -16.60 -30.93 -18.75
N PHE A 162 -17.46 -29.94 -18.52
CA PHE A 162 -17.05 -28.62 -18.13
C PHE A 162 -16.72 -28.58 -16.64
N ILE A 163 -15.58 -27.98 -16.33
CA ILE A 163 -15.08 -27.75 -14.98
C ILE A 163 -15.06 -26.25 -14.76
N VAL A 164 -15.73 -25.82 -13.69
CA VAL A 164 -15.73 -24.40 -13.28
C VAL A 164 -14.50 -24.13 -12.43
N ASN A 165 -13.71 -23.14 -12.86
CA ASN A 165 -12.64 -22.55 -12.04
C ASN A 165 -13.21 -21.30 -11.40
N PRO A 166 -13.30 -21.22 -10.06
CA PRO A 166 -13.87 -20.06 -9.40
C PRO A 166 -13.05 -18.81 -9.64
N GLY A 167 -13.73 -17.66 -9.76
CA GLY A 167 -13.10 -16.36 -9.77
C GLY A 167 -12.67 -15.93 -8.36
N GLN A 168 -11.87 -14.90 -8.31
CA GLN A 168 -11.45 -14.23 -7.07
C GLN A 168 -11.65 -12.73 -7.23
N ASN A 169 -12.31 -12.10 -6.27
CA ASN A 169 -12.43 -10.65 -6.26
C ASN A 169 -11.05 -10.00 -6.18
N GLY A 170 -10.91 -8.85 -6.83
CA GLY A 170 -9.77 -7.99 -6.65
C GLY A 170 -9.94 -7.13 -5.40
N GLU A 171 -8.86 -6.87 -4.71
CA GLU A 171 -8.85 -5.96 -3.57
C GLU A 171 -7.63 -5.04 -3.69
N GLU A 172 -7.85 -3.75 -3.47
CA GLU A 172 -6.76 -2.77 -3.49
C GLU A 172 -6.95 -1.72 -2.41
N VAL A 173 -5.85 -1.23 -1.86
CA VAL A 173 -5.85 -0.11 -0.92
C VAL A 173 -6.25 1.16 -1.69
N ASP A 174 -7.29 1.84 -1.22
CA ASP A 174 -7.60 3.21 -1.66
C ASP A 174 -6.58 4.14 -0.99
N GLU A 175 -5.52 4.48 -1.74
CA GLU A 175 -4.40 5.27 -1.21
C GLU A 175 -4.84 6.66 -0.77
N ASP A 176 -5.73 7.33 -1.51
CA ASP A 176 -6.18 8.69 -1.17
C ASP A 176 -7.07 8.70 0.08
N ALA A 177 -8.02 7.77 0.17
CA ALA A 177 -8.88 7.66 1.35
C ALA A 177 -8.10 7.18 2.57
N SER A 178 -7.15 6.25 2.40
CA SER A 178 -6.29 5.75 3.46
C SER A 178 -5.31 6.81 3.97
N LEU A 179 -4.78 7.64 3.08
CA LEU A 179 -3.93 8.77 3.45
C LEU A 179 -4.68 9.71 4.39
N GLN A 180 -5.88 10.15 3.99
CA GLN A 180 -6.70 11.03 4.82
C GLN A 180 -7.06 10.40 6.18
N LEU A 181 -7.32 9.09 6.18
CA LEU A 181 -7.63 8.35 7.40
C LEU A 181 -6.44 8.33 8.37
N VAL A 182 -5.24 8.01 7.89
CA VAL A 182 -4.02 7.92 8.71
C VAL A 182 -3.62 9.31 9.20
N GLU A 183 -3.63 10.32 8.34
CA GLU A 183 -3.33 11.70 8.71
C GLU A 183 -4.31 12.20 9.79
N ASN A 184 -5.61 12.03 9.56
CA ASN A 184 -6.62 12.45 10.55
C ASN A 184 -6.46 11.70 11.87
N TYR A 185 -6.15 10.41 11.85
CA TYR A 185 -5.88 9.64 13.06
C TYR A 185 -4.70 10.23 13.83
N LEU A 186 -3.54 10.38 13.21
CA LEU A 186 -2.32 10.85 13.86
C LEU A 186 -2.41 12.30 14.34
N CYS A 187 -3.08 13.17 13.57
CA CYS A 187 -3.12 14.60 13.87
C CYS A 187 -4.25 15.00 14.79
N ASN A 188 -5.41 14.30 14.78
CA ASN A 188 -6.61 14.75 15.47
C ASN A 188 -7.21 13.76 16.46
N GLY A 189 -6.95 12.44 16.32
CA GLY A 189 -7.64 11.42 17.11
C GLY A 189 -6.74 10.47 17.89
N TRP A 190 -5.44 10.63 17.78
CA TRP A 190 -4.48 9.70 18.35
C TRP A 190 -4.22 10.02 19.84
N ASP A 191 -4.26 8.99 20.68
CA ASP A 191 -3.96 9.05 22.12
C ASP A 191 -2.47 9.03 22.46
N LYS A 192 -1.59 9.08 21.45
CA LYS A 192 -0.13 9.06 21.55
C LYS A 192 0.45 7.72 22.07
N GLU A 193 -0.31 6.66 21.98
CA GLU A 193 0.12 5.29 22.29
C GLU A 193 0.23 4.45 21.00
N ASP A 194 0.68 3.19 21.13
CA ASP A 194 0.71 2.28 19.99
C ASP A 194 -0.70 2.08 19.43
N GLY A 195 -0.84 2.13 18.11
CA GLY A 195 -2.14 2.18 17.45
C GLY A 195 -2.31 1.17 16.33
N ARG A 196 -3.58 1.01 15.89
CA ARG A 196 -3.95 0.15 14.78
C ARG A 196 -4.97 0.87 13.90
N ILE A 197 -4.70 0.88 12.58
CA ILE A 197 -5.56 1.55 11.60
C ILE A 197 -5.90 0.54 10.51
N GLU A 198 -7.18 0.27 10.31
CA GLU A 198 -7.67 -0.49 9.16
C GLU A 198 -7.71 0.45 7.96
N LEU A 199 -6.90 0.17 6.93
CA LEU A 199 -6.88 0.98 5.71
C LEU A 199 -8.17 0.80 4.92
N ILE A 200 -8.49 1.79 4.10
CA ILE A 200 -9.65 1.71 3.21
C ILE A 200 -9.29 0.82 2.02
N VAL A 201 -10.08 -0.22 1.80
CA VAL A 201 -9.89 -1.18 0.71
C VAL A 201 -11.08 -1.10 -0.23
N THR A 202 -10.80 -0.98 -1.53
CA THR A 202 -11.79 -1.11 -2.59
C THR A 202 -11.82 -2.54 -3.12
N VAL A 203 -13.00 -3.05 -3.43
CA VAL A 203 -13.20 -4.40 -3.93
C VAL A 203 -13.72 -4.33 -5.36
N ALA A 204 -12.99 -4.94 -6.31
CA ALA A 204 -13.43 -5.17 -7.67
C ALA A 204 -14.02 -6.58 -7.74
N GLU A 205 -15.32 -6.69 -7.99
CA GLU A 205 -15.98 -7.99 -8.05
C GLU A 205 -15.56 -8.77 -9.30
N ALA A 206 -15.18 -10.03 -9.12
CA ALA A 206 -14.94 -10.98 -10.19
C ALA A 206 -16.25 -11.32 -10.88
N ARG A 207 -16.23 -11.44 -12.22
CA ARG A 207 -17.41 -11.84 -13.00
C ARG A 207 -17.61 -13.34 -12.95
N GLY A 208 -18.87 -13.74 -12.93
CA GLY A 208 -19.32 -15.12 -12.98
C GLY A 208 -19.22 -15.83 -11.65
N THR A 209 -20.31 -16.47 -11.32
CA THR A 209 -20.39 -17.36 -10.16
C THR A 209 -20.27 -18.81 -10.62
N ALA A 210 -19.87 -19.69 -9.70
CA ALA A 210 -19.89 -21.13 -9.96
C ALA A 210 -21.31 -21.61 -10.37
N GLU A 211 -22.36 -20.99 -9.83
CA GLU A 211 -23.75 -21.31 -10.17
C GLU A 211 -24.06 -20.93 -11.62
N GLU A 212 -23.66 -19.75 -12.08
CA GLU A 212 -23.85 -19.29 -13.45
C GLU A 212 -23.12 -20.17 -14.44
N LEU A 213 -21.83 -20.40 -14.22
CA LEU A 213 -20.99 -21.20 -15.11
C LEU A 213 -21.37 -22.69 -15.11
N SER A 214 -21.93 -23.20 -14.03
CA SER A 214 -22.44 -24.59 -13.99
C SER A 214 -23.63 -24.85 -14.93
N LYS A 215 -24.26 -23.80 -15.44
CA LYS A 215 -25.33 -23.88 -16.44
C LYS A 215 -24.80 -24.15 -17.86
N VAL A 216 -23.51 -23.95 -18.10
CA VAL A 216 -22.86 -24.26 -19.39
C VAL A 216 -22.62 -25.74 -19.50
N LYS A 217 -23.36 -26.40 -20.40
CA LYS A 217 -23.33 -27.87 -20.57
C LYS A 217 -23.17 -28.32 -22.00
N ASP A 218 -23.56 -27.47 -22.96
CA ASP A 218 -23.69 -27.81 -24.36
C ASP A 218 -22.51 -27.36 -25.18
N VAL A 219 -22.16 -28.12 -26.20
CA VAL A 219 -21.20 -27.73 -27.23
C VAL A 219 -21.96 -27.15 -28.38
N LEU A 220 -21.84 -25.83 -28.61
CA LEU A 220 -22.57 -25.13 -29.66
C LEU A 220 -21.96 -25.33 -31.04
N GLY A 221 -20.63 -25.36 -31.14
CA GLY A 221 -19.94 -25.54 -32.41
C GLY A 221 -18.59 -26.22 -32.25
N THR A 222 -18.21 -27.00 -33.24
CA THR A 222 -16.88 -27.62 -33.31
C THR A 222 -16.35 -27.60 -34.73
N PHE A 223 -15.05 -27.35 -34.87
CA PHE A 223 -14.36 -27.45 -36.15
C PHE A 223 -12.94 -27.93 -35.93
N SER A 224 -12.37 -28.66 -36.88
CA SER A 224 -11.01 -29.17 -36.77
C SER A 224 -10.29 -29.12 -38.10
N THR A 225 -8.99 -28.89 -38.07
CA THR A 225 -8.08 -28.96 -39.20
C THR A 225 -6.84 -29.73 -38.81
N SER A 226 -6.17 -30.29 -39.82
CA SER A 226 -4.95 -31.11 -39.63
C SER A 226 -3.70 -30.32 -40.00
N PHE A 227 -2.65 -30.43 -39.18
CA PHE A 227 -1.32 -29.89 -39.49
C PHE A 227 -0.23 -30.99 -39.47
N LYS A 228 -0.61 -32.24 -39.67
CA LYS A 228 0.31 -33.40 -39.62
C LYS A 228 1.46 -33.32 -40.61
N THR A 229 1.30 -32.65 -41.73
CA THR A 229 2.31 -32.45 -42.79
C THR A 229 3.18 -31.22 -42.57
N SER A 230 2.93 -30.46 -41.51
CA SER A 230 3.71 -29.25 -41.22
C SER A 230 5.09 -29.54 -40.63
N GLY A 231 6.06 -28.72 -40.97
CA GLY A 231 7.38 -28.72 -40.29
C GLY A 231 7.29 -28.43 -38.82
N SER A 232 8.38 -28.71 -38.09
CA SER A 232 8.40 -28.59 -36.62
C SER A 232 8.10 -27.20 -36.09
N GLY A 233 8.69 -26.15 -36.69
CA GLY A 233 8.45 -24.77 -36.26
C GLY A 233 6.97 -24.33 -36.41
N ARG A 234 6.39 -24.63 -37.62
CA ARG A 234 5.00 -24.37 -37.87
C ARG A 234 4.05 -25.13 -36.92
N SER A 235 4.39 -26.42 -36.69
CA SER A 235 3.59 -27.25 -35.75
C SER A 235 3.68 -26.75 -34.30
N ALA A 236 4.82 -26.23 -33.89
CA ALA A 236 4.99 -25.61 -32.59
C ALA A 236 4.15 -24.32 -32.49
N ASN A 237 4.19 -23.45 -33.49
CA ASN A 237 3.38 -22.22 -33.56
C ASN A 237 1.88 -22.50 -33.46
N VAL A 238 1.38 -23.49 -34.23
CA VAL A 238 -0.04 -23.89 -34.17
C VAL A 238 -0.42 -24.37 -32.76
N ARG A 239 0.39 -25.21 -32.12
CA ARG A 239 0.13 -25.66 -30.75
C ARG A 239 0.15 -24.50 -29.77
N ASN A 240 1.14 -23.59 -29.91
CA ASN A 240 1.24 -22.43 -29.05
C ASN A 240 0.01 -21.52 -29.18
N GLY A 241 -0.40 -21.18 -30.40
CA GLY A 241 -1.60 -20.38 -30.62
C GLY A 241 -2.86 -21.04 -30.09
N CYS A 242 -3.01 -22.37 -30.24
CA CYS A 242 -4.11 -23.10 -29.63
C CYS A 242 -4.08 -23.05 -28.10
N ALA A 243 -2.88 -23.14 -27.50
CA ALA A 243 -2.75 -23.08 -26.04
C ALA A 243 -3.12 -21.67 -25.49
N LEU A 244 -2.73 -20.62 -26.20
CA LEU A 244 -3.02 -19.23 -25.82
C LEU A 244 -4.51 -18.88 -25.84
N ILE A 245 -5.29 -19.49 -26.72
CA ILE A 245 -6.74 -19.25 -26.80
C ILE A 245 -7.58 -20.24 -25.98
N ASN A 246 -6.96 -21.36 -25.59
CA ASN A 246 -7.69 -22.42 -24.88
C ASN A 246 -8.10 -21.99 -23.47
N GLY A 247 -9.34 -22.28 -23.09
CA GLY A 247 -9.88 -21.94 -21.77
C GLY A 247 -10.41 -20.52 -21.65
N THR A 248 -10.39 -19.71 -22.73
CA THR A 248 -11.03 -18.39 -22.74
C THR A 248 -12.53 -18.54 -22.46
N THR A 249 -13.00 -17.81 -21.46
CA THR A 249 -14.42 -17.72 -21.10
C THR A 249 -14.91 -16.32 -21.45
N LEU A 250 -15.99 -16.24 -22.23
CA LEU A 250 -16.63 -14.98 -22.61
C LEU A 250 -17.98 -14.87 -21.91
N TYR A 251 -18.24 -13.70 -21.37
CA TYR A 251 -19.53 -13.34 -20.81
C TYR A 251 -20.38 -12.59 -21.83
N PRO A 252 -21.70 -12.51 -21.64
CA PRO A 252 -22.56 -11.78 -22.55
C PRO A 252 -22.09 -10.32 -22.77
N GLY A 253 -21.82 -9.98 -24.04
CA GLY A 253 -21.29 -8.67 -24.44
C GLY A 253 -19.79 -8.58 -24.56
N ASP A 254 -19.05 -9.63 -24.17
CA ASP A 254 -17.59 -9.66 -24.34
C ASP A 254 -17.22 -9.85 -25.83
N GLU A 255 -16.11 -9.26 -26.20
CA GLU A 255 -15.50 -9.40 -27.52
C GLU A 255 -14.14 -10.11 -27.37
N PHE A 256 -13.87 -11.11 -28.24
CA PHE A 256 -12.62 -11.84 -28.26
C PHE A 256 -11.82 -11.52 -29.52
N SER A 257 -10.65 -10.91 -29.34
CA SER A 257 -9.68 -10.70 -30.42
C SER A 257 -8.70 -11.87 -30.51
N THR A 258 -8.81 -12.65 -31.56
CA THR A 258 -7.82 -13.74 -31.82
C THR A 258 -6.42 -13.18 -31.96
N TYR A 259 -6.26 -12.00 -32.61
CA TYR A 259 -4.94 -11.39 -32.79
C TYR A 259 -4.31 -11.02 -31.45
N ASP A 260 -5.03 -10.37 -30.56
CA ASP A 260 -4.51 -9.96 -29.27
C ASP A 260 -4.17 -11.17 -28.40
N ALA A 261 -4.99 -12.21 -28.43
CA ALA A 261 -4.75 -13.44 -27.68
C ALA A 261 -3.47 -14.18 -28.10
N VAL A 262 -3.10 -14.12 -29.39
CA VAL A 262 -1.92 -14.87 -29.90
C VAL A 262 -0.67 -13.99 -30.08
N SER A 263 -0.77 -12.67 -29.98
CA SER A 263 0.35 -11.73 -30.09
C SER A 263 1.05 -11.49 -28.75
N PRO A 264 2.27 -10.96 -28.71
CA PRO A 264 3.17 -10.68 -29.84
C PRO A 264 3.82 -11.93 -30.41
N PHE A 265 4.09 -11.93 -31.74
CA PHE A 265 4.82 -13.01 -32.38
C PHE A 265 6.32 -12.88 -32.13
N SER A 266 6.80 -13.39 -31.02
CA SER A 266 8.18 -13.35 -30.58
C SER A 266 8.66 -14.71 -30.07
N GLU A 267 9.99 -14.94 -30.08
CA GLU A 267 10.57 -16.15 -29.49
C GLU A 267 10.28 -16.26 -27.99
N ALA A 268 10.26 -15.11 -27.28
CA ALA A 268 9.92 -15.06 -25.87
C ALA A 268 8.48 -15.53 -25.59
N ASN A 269 7.56 -15.32 -26.55
CA ASN A 269 6.17 -15.79 -26.50
C ASN A 269 5.98 -17.17 -27.13
N GLY A 270 7.07 -17.94 -27.31
CA GLY A 270 7.04 -19.34 -27.74
C GLY A 270 6.85 -19.55 -29.25
N TYR A 271 7.12 -18.54 -30.09
CA TYR A 271 7.02 -18.66 -31.53
C TYR A 271 8.38 -18.98 -32.21
N PHE A 272 8.29 -19.72 -33.29
CA PHE A 272 9.43 -20.13 -34.12
C PHE A 272 9.28 -19.60 -35.54
N LEU A 273 10.40 -19.49 -36.26
CA LEU A 273 10.38 -19.17 -37.69
C LEU A 273 9.69 -20.28 -38.47
N ALA A 274 8.75 -19.89 -39.29
CA ALA A 274 8.05 -20.78 -40.23
C ALA A 274 7.47 -19.98 -41.39
N GLY A 275 7.19 -20.67 -42.49
CA GLY A 275 6.66 -20.03 -43.69
C GLY A 275 5.35 -19.29 -43.46
N SER A 276 5.32 -18.03 -43.86
CA SER A 276 4.19 -17.10 -43.84
C SER A 276 4.04 -16.48 -45.23
N TYR A 277 2.82 -16.05 -45.56
CA TYR A 277 2.58 -15.32 -46.80
C TYR A 277 2.75 -13.82 -46.61
N LEU A 278 3.63 -13.20 -47.35
CA LEU A 278 3.85 -11.76 -47.36
C LEU A 278 3.97 -11.27 -48.82
N ASN A 279 3.07 -10.36 -49.26
CA ASN A 279 3.08 -9.79 -50.59
C ASN A 279 3.13 -10.83 -51.73
N GLY A 280 2.38 -11.94 -51.58
CA GLY A 280 2.32 -12.99 -52.61
C GLY A 280 3.48 -13.94 -52.61
N GLN A 281 4.40 -13.87 -51.65
CA GLN A 281 5.56 -14.76 -51.50
C GLN A 281 5.52 -15.49 -50.14
N VAL A 282 6.15 -16.65 -50.10
CA VAL A 282 6.39 -17.39 -48.86
C VAL A 282 7.70 -16.90 -48.25
N VAL A 283 7.62 -16.35 -47.05
CA VAL A 283 8.78 -15.88 -46.27
C VAL A 283 8.76 -16.51 -44.87
N ASP A 284 9.92 -16.77 -44.32
CA ASP A 284 9.97 -17.22 -42.92
C ASP A 284 9.75 -16.06 -41.96
N SER A 285 8.78 -16.21 -41.10
CA SER A 285 8.49 -15.25 -40.03
C SER A 285 8.11 -15.97 -38.73
N LEU A 286 8.27 -15.28 -37.58
CA LEU A 286 7.75 -15.76 -36.30
C LEU A 286 6.24 -15.86 -36.35
N GLY A 287 5.68 -16.95 -35.83
CA GLY A 287 4.24 -17.20 -35.85
C GLY A 287 3.67 -17.74 -37.17
N GLY A 288 4.54 -18.14 -38.14
CA GLY A 288 4.06 -18.81 -39.37
C GLY A 288 3.18 -20.03 -39.05
N GLY A 289 1.94 -20.02 -39.60
CA GLY A 289 0.92 -21.05 -39.36
C GLY A 289 -0.26 -20.61 -38.48
N ILE A 290 -0.19 -19.49 -37.80
CA ILE A 290 -1.27 -19.01 -36.90
C ILE A 290 -2.58 -18.74 -37.64
N CYS A 291 -2.56 -18.34 -38.91
CA CYS A 291 -3.78 -18.23 -39.72
C CYS A 291 -4.62 -19.53 -39.76
N GLN A 292 -3.99 -20.70 -39.58
CA GLN A 292 -4.74 -21.95 -39.46
C GLN A 292 -5.51 -22.02 -38.14
N VAL A 293 -4.91 -21.54 -37.05
CA VAL A 293 -5.59 -21.49 -35.74
C VAL A 293 -6.81 -20.57 -35.83
N SER A 294 -6.63 -19.33 -36.32
CA SER A 294 -7.72 -18.36 -36.47
C SER A 294 -8.81 -18.86 -37.43
N THR A 295 -8.45 -19.51 -38.55
CA THR A 295 -9.43 -20.08 -39.48
C THR A 295 -10.20 -21.22 -38.84
N THR A 296 -9.56 -22.09 -38.07
CA THR A 296 -10.23 -23.19 -37.37
C THR A 296 -11.21 -22.65 -36.33
N LEU A 297 -10.79 -21.68 -35.54
CA LEU A 297 -11.63 -21.00 -34.56
C LEU A 297 -12.83 -20.29 -35.24
N TYR A 298 -12.56 -19.54 -36.31
CA TYR A 298 -13.61 -18.84 -37.06
C TYR A 298 -14.74 -19.79 -37.52
N ASN A 299 -14.39 -20.98 -38.05
CA ASN A 299 -15.40 -21.95 -38.47
C ASN A 299 -16.17 -22.52 -37.28
N ALA A 300 -15.55 -22.76 -36.14
CA ALA A 300 -16.25 -23.19 -34.94
C ALA A 300 -17.20 -22.11 -34.43
N VAL A 301 -16.79 -20.84 -34.47
CA VAL A 301 -17.60 -19.65 -34.08
C VAL A 301 -18.83 -19.51 -34.99
N LEU A 302 -18.67 -19.67 -36.32
CA LEU A 302 -19.81 -19.67 -37.26
C LEU A 302 -20.79 -20.78 -36.94
N LEU A 303 -20.33 -21.98 -36.64
CA LEU A 303 -21.19 -23.12 -36.27
C LEU A 303 -21.88 -22.93 -34.91
N SER A 304 -21.37 -22.03 -34.09
CA SER A 304 -21.94 -21.63 -32.80
C SER A 304 -22.94 -20.49 -32.89
N GLU A 305 -23.18 -19.94 -34.13
CA GLU A 305 -24.04 -18.78 -34.39
C GLU A 305 -23.60 -17.52 -33.58
N LEU A 306 -22.32 -17.38 -33.26
CA LEU A 306 -21.79 -16.20 -32.63
C LEU A 306 -21.51 -15.11 -33.66
N GLU A 307 -21.68 -13.85 -33.26
CA GLU A 307 -21.40 -12.70 -34.10
C GLU A 307 -19.89 -12.54 -34.37
N VAL A 308 -19.55 -12.28 -35.64
CA VAL A 308 -18.17 -11.97 -36.03
C VAL A 308 -18.08 -10.48 -36.34
N THR A 309 -17.48 -9.71 -35.43
CA THR A 309 -17.41 -8.24 -35.50
C THR A 309 -16.39 -7.76 -36.53
N GLU A 310 -15.24 -8.44 -36.62
CA GLU A 310 -14.18 -8.12 -37.59
C GLU A 310 -13.58 -9.38 -38.20
N ARG A 311 -13.34 -9.33 -39.52
CA ARG A 311 -12.72 -10.42 -40.25
C ARG A 311 -11.87 -9.94 -41.41
N HIS A 312 -10.66 -10.43 -41.51
CA HIS A 312 -9.77 -10.29 -42.66
C HIS A 312 -9.55 -11.63 -43.35
N ASN A 313 -9.78 -11.68 -44.68
CA ASN A 313 -9.51 -12.89 -45.44
C ASN A 313 -8.01 -13.03 -45.80
N HIS A 314 -7.58 -14.25 -46.04
CA HIS A 314 -6.24 -14.53 -46.54
C HIS A 314 -6.12 -14.01 -47.99
N SER A 315 -4.95 -13.45 -48.33
CA SER A 315 -4.68 -12.90 -49.67
C SER A 315 -4.52 -13.97 -50.75
N MET A 316 -4.23 -15.22 -50.39
CA MET A 316 -4.04 -16.33 -51.31
C MET A 316 -4.77 -17.57 -50.81
N ILE A 317 -5.18 -18.41 -51.80
CA ILE A 317 -5.75 -19.72 -51.48
C ILE A 317 -4.62 -20.61 -50.91
N VAL A 318 -4.93 -21.24 -49.81
CA VAL A 318 -4.02 -22.21 -49.15
C VAL A 318 -4.61 -23.60 -49.25
N THR A 319 -3.78 -24.58 -49.54
CA THR A 319 -4.14 -25.98 -49.76
C THR A 319 -3.87 -26.90 -48.60
N TYR A 320 -3.39 -26.36 -47.48
CA TYR A 320 -3.02 -27.13 -46.27
C TYR A 320 -4.13 -27.24 -45.21
N VAL A 321 -5.27 -26.63 -45.50
CA VAL A 321 -6.49 -26.74 -44.71
C VAL A 321 -7.56 -27.34 -45.60
N GLU A 322 -7.95 -28.57 -45.35
CA GLU A 322 -9.06 -29.25 -45.98
C GLU A 322 -10.35 -29.06 -45.24
#